data_0970f5c2553513a8c748eefb1049730c
#
_entry.id   0970f5c2553513a8c748eefb1049730c
#
_cell.length_a   1.000
_cell.length_b   1.000
_cell.length_c   1.000
_cell.angle_alpha   90.00
_cell.angle_beta   90.00
_cell.angle_gamma   90.00
#
_symmetry.space_group_name_H-M   'P 1'
#
loop_
_entity.id
_entity.type
_entity.pdbx_description
1 polymer ?
#
loop_
_entity_poly.entity_id
_entity_poly.type
_entity_poly.pdbx_seq_one_letter_code
_entity_poly.pdbx_strand_id
1 'polypeptide(L)'
;AMVFQNYALYPHMNVYGNMAFALKLLKRPKAEIEERVRRVARVLELEPLLERRISQLSGGQQQRVALGRAMVKEPKVFLFDEPLSNLDAALRTRMRVEIKRLHQQLKTTSIFVTHDQEEAMMLSDYIAVMRDGEVVQYGPAEEIYRRPQHSYVATFIGKPRMGILQGTLRTTGAGIVFAAEGLQLQ
;
A
#
# COMPACT_ATOMS: atom_id res chain seq x y z
N ALA A 1 -5.51 -7.76 -11.12
CA ALA A 1 -5.28 -6.45 -11.74
C ALA A 1 -4.09 -5.78 -11.06
N MET A 2 -3.37 -4.96 -11.81
CA MET A 2 -2.17 -4.28 -11.29
C MET A 2 -2.34 -2.77 -11.39
N VAL A 3 -1.91 -2.07 -10.34
CA VAL A 3 -1.80 -0.61 -10.26
C VAL A 3 -0.32 -0.28 -10.11
N PHE A 4 0.21 0.46 -11.08
CA PHE A 4 1.63 0.82 -11.15
C PHE A 4 1.93 2.12 -10.42
N GLN A 5 3.17 2.32 -10.02
CA GLN A 5 3.69 3.52 -9.37
C GLN A 5 3.41 4.83 -10.15
N ASN A 6 3.50 4.78 -11.48
CA ASN A 6 3.26 5.91 -12.38
C ASN A 6 1.83 5.96 -12.92
N TYR A 7 0.89 5.20 -12.31
CA TYR A 7 -0.52 5.04 -12.69
C TYR A 7 -0.74 4.44 -14.08
N ALA A 8 0.19 4.54 -14.99
CA ALA A 8 0.15 4.04 -16.39
C ALA A 8 -1.19 4.36 -17.10
N LEU A 9 -1.72 5.57 -16.90
CA LEU A 9 -2.96 6.01 -17.54
C LEU A 9 -2.72 6.34 -19.02
N TYR A 10 -3.77 6.16 -19.84
CA TYR A 10 -3.76 6.51 -21.25
C TYR A 10 -4.05 8.01 -21.41
N PRO A 11 -3.07 8.86 -21.75
CA PRO A 11 -3.21 10.32 -21.71
C PRO A 11 -4.15 10.85 -22.81
N HIS A 12 -4.34 10.10 -23.90
CA HIS A 12 -5.23 10.44 -25.01
C HIS A 12 -6.70 10.11 -24.74
N MET A 13 -6.99 9.41 -23.64
CA MET A 13 -8.35 9.06 -23.23
C MET A 13 -8.81 9.96 -22.07
N ASN A 14 -10.13 10.16 -21.94
CA ASN A 14 -10.76 10.71 -20.75
C ASN A 14 -10.80 9.66 -19.61
N VAL A 15 -11.32 10.05 -18.46
CA VAL A 15 -11.46 9.16 -17.28
C VAL A 15 -12.30 7.93 -17.61
N TYR A 16 -13.47 8.14 -18.23
CA TYR A 16 -14.33 7.05 -18.65
C TYR A 16 -13.61 6.07 -19.58
N GLY A 17 -12.92 6.59 -20.59
CA GLY A 17 -12.16 5.80 -21.55
C GLY A 17 -11.10 4.94 -20.88
N ASN A 18 -10.35 5.50 -19.93
CA ASN A 18 -9.36 4.77 -19.15
C ASN A 18 -9.99 3.62 -18.36
N MET A 19 -11.08 3.87 -17.65
CA MET A 19 -11.76 2.85 -16.85
C MET A 19 -12.40 1.77 -17.74
N ALA A 20 -13.06 2.16 -18.83
CA ALA A 20 -13.75 1.25 -19.75
C ALA A 20 -12.81 0.41 -20.63
N PHE A 21 -11.54 0.79 -20.78
CA PHE A 21 -10.63 0.24 -21.77
C PHE A 21 -10.57 -1.29 -21.75
N ALA A 22 -10.32 -1.87 -20.58
CA ALA A 22 -10.18 -3.31 -20.45
C ALA A 22 -11.47 -4.08 -20.78
N LEU A 23 -12.63 -3.53 -20.40
CA LEU A 23 -13.93 -4.14 -20.70
C LEU A 23 -14.26 -4.06 -22.19
N LYS A 24 -13.89 -2.95 -22.86
CA LYS A 24 -14.02 -2.80 -24.32
C LYS A 24 -13.15 -3.83 -25.05
N LEU A 25 -11.90 -4.03 -24.59
CA LEU A 25 -10.99 -5.03 -25.18
C LEU A 25 -11.56 -6.46 -25.03
N LEU A 26 -12.22 -6.73 -23.89
CA LEU A 26 -12.92 -8.00 -23.63
C LEU A 26 -14.27 -8.09 -24.36
N LYS A 27 -14.60 -7.12 -25.21
CA LYS A 27 -15.84 -7.05 -26.01
C LYS A 27 -17.12 -7.21 -25.16
N ARG A 28 -17.11 -6.67 -23.93
CA ARG A 28 -18.31 -6.67 -23.08
C ARG A 28 -19.42 -5.80 -23.68
N PRO A 29 -20.70 -6.11 -23.42
CA PRO A 29 -21.83 -5.28 -23.87
C PRO A 29 -21.70 -3.84 -23.37
N LYS A 30 -22.11 -2.86 -24.19
CA LYS A 30 -22.01 -1.43 -23.84
C LYS A 30 -22.74 -1.10 -22.53
N ALA A 31 -23.92 -1.69 -22.32
CA ALA A 31 -24.68 -1.49 -21.08
C ALA A 31 -23.94 -1.98 -19.84
N GLU A 32 -23.28 -3.14 -19.91
CA GLU A 32 -22.46 -3.68 -18.82
C GLU A 32 -21.26 -2.79 -18.53
N ILE A 33 -20.58 -2.29 -19.57
CA ILE A 33 -19.44 -1.35 -19.41
C ILE A 33 -19.91 -0.08 -18.70
N GLU A 34 -20.99 0.52 -19.15
CA GLU A 34 -21.54 1.76 -18.57
C GLU A 34 -21.90 1.56 -17.10
N GLU A 35 -22.62 0.48 -16.78
CA GLU A 35 -23.02 0.15 -15.42
C GLU A 35 -21.80 -0.03 -14.49
N ARG A 36 -20.82 -0.84 -14.90
CA ARG A 36 -19.60 -1.10 -14.08
C ARG A 36 -18.76 0.15 -13.88
N VAL A 37 -18.55 0.92 -14.95
CA VAL A 37 -17.77 2.16 -14.87
C VAL A 37 -18.44 3.16 -13.93
N ARG A 38 -19.76 3.41 -14.07
CA ARG A 38 -20.46 4.34 -13.17
C ARG A 38 -20.52 3.87 -11.73
N ARG A 39 -20.73 2.58 -11.49
CA ARG A 39 -20.69 2.00 -10.16
C ARG A 39 -19.34 2.25 -9.48
N VAL A 40 -18.23 1.97 -10.17
CA VAL A 40 -16.88 2.18 -9.64
C VAL A 40 -16.56 3.67 -9.53
N ALA A 41 -16.98 4.49 -10.48
CA ALA A 41 -16.79 5.94 -10.45
C ALA A 41 -17.46 6.59 -9.23
N ARG A 42 -18.65 6.12 -8.84
CA ARG A 42 -19.32 6.58 -7.60
C ARG A 42 -18.52 6.27 -6.36
N VAL A 43 -18.04 5.03 -6.24
CA VAL A 43 -17.22 4.58 -5.09
C VAL A 43 -15.95 5.42 -4.96
N LEU A 44 -15.35 5.82 -6.10
CA LEU A 44 -14.11 6.58 -6.17
C LEU A 44 -14.32 8.11 -6.28
N GLU A 45 -15.57 8.59 -6.20
CA GLU A 45 -15.92 10.01 -6.36
C GLU A 45 -15.40 10.60 -7.69
N LEU A 46 -15.45 9.81 -8.76
CA LEU A 46 -15.00 10.19 -10.10
C LEU A 46 -16.15 10.52 -11.05
N GLU A 47 -17.41 10.34 -10.65
CA GLU A 47 -18.58 10.58 -11.55
C GLU A 47 -18.54 11.95 -12.23
N PRO A 48 -18.31 13.07 -11.53
CA PRO A 48 -18.26 14.39 -12.15
C PRO A 48 -17.04 14.62 -13.04
N LEU A 49 -16.09 13.68 -13.03
CA LEU A 49 -14.82 13.77 -13.75
C LEU A 49 -14.74 12.83 -14.96
N LEU A 50 -15.75 12.01 -15.21
CA LEU A 50 -15.70 10.95 -16.22
C LEU A 50 -15.32 11.44 -17.63
N GLU A 51 -15.75 12.65 -17.98
CA GLU A 51 -15.48 13.24 -19.29
C GLU A 51 -14.17 14.06 -19.33
N ARG A 52 -13.51 14.28 -18.20
CA ARG A 52 -12.26 15.03 -18.16
C ARG A 52 -11.09 14.24 -18.75
N ARG A 53 -10.16 14.93 -19.37
CA ARG A 53 -8.88 14.39 -19.81
C ARG A 53 -7.97 14.17 -18.60
N ILE A 54 -7.06 13.19 -18.68
CA ILE A 54 -6.14 12.87 -17.59
C ILE A 54 -5.26 14.07 -17.20
N SER A 55 -4.84 14.90 -18.16
CA SER A 55 -4.03 16.10 -17.90
C SER A 55 -4.75 17.18 -17.07
N GLN A 56 -6.06 17.11 -16.91
CA GLN A 56 -6.87 18.06 -16.15
C GLN A 56 -7.11 17.60 -14.70
N LEU A 57 -6.49 16.49 -14.30
CA LEU A 57 -6.68 15.85 -13.00
C LEU A 57 -5.48 16.09 -12.08
N SER A 58 -5.75 16.27 -10.78
CA SER A 58 -4.71 16.20 -9.75
C SER A 58 -4.11 14.78 -9.64
N GLY A 59 -2.91 14.66 -9.04
CA GLY A 59 -2.26 13.35 -8.85
C GLY A 59 -3.15 12.33 -8.12
N GLY A 60 -3.86 12.74 -7.06
CA GLY A 60 -4.80 11.86 -6.37
C GLY A 60 -6.03 11.48 -7.20
N GLN A 61 -6.50 12.36 -8.08
CA GLN A 61 -7.58 12.02 -9.02
C GLN A 61 -7.08 11.01 -10.07
N GLN A 62 -5.86 11.20 -10.60
CA GLN A 62 -5.25 10.25 -11.52
C GLN A 62 -5.06 8.87 -10.88
N GLN A 63 -4.62 8.83 -9.63
CA GLN A 63 -4.51 7.58 -8.87
C GLN A 63 -5.87 6.88 -8.71
N ARG A 64 -6.92 7.63 -8.35
CA ARG A 64 -8.29 7.08 -8.28
C ARG A 64 -8.75 6.53 -9.63
N VAL A 65 -8.38 7.16 -10.74
CA VAL A 65 -8.65 6.63 -12.08
C VAL A 65 -7.90 5.32 -12.32
N ALA A 66 -6.64 5.20 -11.92
CA ALA A 66 -5.87 3.96 -12.04
C ALA A 66 -6.48 2.82 -11.21
N LEU A 67 -6.91 3.12 -9.98
CA LEU A 67 -7.67 2.19 -9.14
C LEU A 67 -8.98 1.78 -9.82
N GLY A 68 -9.75 2.74 -10.33
CA GLY A 68 -11.00 2.50 -11.04
C GLY A 68 -10.82 1.59 -12.25
N ARG A 69 -9.79 1.83 -13.05
CA ARG A 69 -9.42 0.97 -14.19
C ARG A 69 -9.12 -0.48 -13.77
N ALA A 70 -8.54 -0.68 -12.60
CA ALA A 70 -8.30 -2.00 -12.05
C ALA A 70 -9.58 -2.65 -11.51
N MET A 71 -10.42 -1.86 -10.79
CA MET A 71 -11.64 -2.33 -10.12
C MET A 71 -12.76 -2.74 -11.07
N VAL A 72 -12.95 -2.04 -12.20
CA VAL A 72 -14.01 -2.38 -13.18
C VAL A 72 -13.88 -3.79 -13.74
N LYS A 73 -12.68 -4.39 -13.64
CA LYS A 73 -12.40 -5.77 -14.07
C LYS A 73 -12.87 -6.81 -13.07
N GLU A 74 -13.25 -6.41 -11.84
CA GLU A 74 -13.60 -7.31 -10.73
C GLU A 74 -12.55 -8.43 -10.55
N PRO A 75 -11.29 -8.08 -10.30
CA PRO A 75 -10.21 -9.05 -10.24
C PRO A 75 -10.28 -9.90 -8.98
N LYS A 76 -9.78 -11.14 -9.05
CA LYS A 76 -9.62 -12.00 -7.87
C LYS A 76 -8.45 -11.56 -6.97
N VAL A 77 -7.48 -10.84 -7.53
CA VAL A 77 -6.29 -10.32 -6.81
C VAL A 77 -5.93 -8.94 -7.34
N PHE A 78 -5.64 -8.01 -6.43
CA PHE A 78 -5.00 -6.73 -6.73
C PHE A 78 -3.50 -6.80 -6.46
N LEU A 79 -2.72 -6.21 -7.35
CA LEU A 79 -1.28 -5.97 -7.17
C LEU A 79 -1.05 -4.46 -7.18
N PHE A 80 -0.51 -3.92 -6.10
CA PHE A 80 -0.16 -2.52 -5.97
C PHE A 80 1.36 -2.41 -5.90
N ASP A 81 1.96 -1.72 -6.88
CA ASP A 81 3.39 -1.50 -6.95
C ASP A 81 3.70 -0.05 -6.60
N GLU A 82 4.05 0.20 -5.35
CA GLU A 82 4.32 1.52 -4.76
C GLU A 82 3.30 2.61 -5.17
N PRO A 83 1.99 2.38 -5.03
CA PRO A 83 0.99 3.25 -5.63
C PRO A 83 0.93 4.65 -5.01
N LEU A 84 1.54 4.88 -3.84
CA LEU A 84 1.47 6.14 -3.10
C LEU A 84 2.80 6.93 -3.10
N SER A 85 3.87 6.39 -3.67
CA SER A 85 5.23 6.97 -3.59
C SER A 85 5.33 8.37 -4.21
N ASN A 86 4.55 8.66 -5.26
CA ASN A 86 4.59 9.94 -6.00
C ASN A 86 3.63 11.02 -5.46
N LEU A 87 3.03 10.81 -4.28
CA LEU A 87 2.10 11.75 -3.67
C LEU A 87 2.76 12.59 -2.57
N ASP A 88 2.30 13.82 -2.40
CA ASP A 88 2.63 14.63 -1.22
C ASP A 88 2.09 14.00 0.07
N ALA A 89 2.64 14.38 1.22
CA ALA A 89 2.34 13.76 2.51
C ALA A 89 0.86 13.84 2.90
N ALA A 90 0.21 14.99 2.65
CA ALA A 90 -1.20 15.19 3.01
C ALA A 90 -2.13 14.33 2.15
N LEU A 91 -1.85 14.26 0.85
CA LEU A 91 -2.59 13.44 -0.10
C LEU A 91 -2.35 11.95 0.16
N ARG A 92 -1.11 11.55 0.45
CA ARG A 92 -0.74 10.17 0.79
C ARG A 92 -1.53 9.66 1.99
N THR A 93 -1.62 10.46 3.07
CA THR A 93 -2.40 10.10 4.27
C THR A 93 -3.87 9.88 3.93
N ARG A 94 -4.48 10.77 3.15
CA ARG A 94 -5.87 10.59 2.70
C ARG A 94 -6.05 9.34 1.85
N MET A 95 -5.12 9.08 0.93
CA MET A 95 -5.20 7.92 0.03
C MET A 95 -4.99 6.58 0.76
N ARG A 96 -4.19 6.53 1.82
CA ARG A 96 -4.09 5.34 2.69
C ARG A 96 -5.47 4.96 3.27
N VAL A 97 -6.18 5.94 3.84
CA VAL A 97 -7.53 5.72 4.40
C VAL A 97 -8.49 5.22 3.30
N GLU A 98 -8.46 5.86 2.13
CA GLU A 98 -9.29 5.50 0.98
C GLU A 98 -9.04 4.06 0.51
N ILE A 99 -7.76 3.68 0.33
CA ILE A 99 -7.38 2.32 -0.08
C ILE A 99 -7.80 1.29 0.97
N LYS A 100 -7.61 1.57 2.27
CA LYS A 100 -8.06 0.66 3.34
C LYS A 100 -9.57 0.46 3.30
N ARG A 101 -10.33 1.55 3.16
CA ARG A 101 -11.78 1.50 3.02
C ARG A 101 -12.23 0.67 1.82
N LEU A 102 -11.60 0.89 0.66
CA LEU A 102 -11.88 0.15 -0.56
C LEU A 102 -11.55 -1.34 -0.41
N HIS A 103 -10.40 -1.66 0.18
CA HIS A 103 -10.02 -3.05 0.44
C HIS A 103 -11.06 -3.76 1.30
N GLN A 104 -11.53 -3.10 2.39
CA GLN A 104 -12.57 -3.65 3.26
C GLN A 104 -13.91 -3.85 2.54
N GLN A 105 -14.27 -2.96 1.62
CA GLN A 105 -15.51 -3.07 0.83
C GLN A 105 -15.44 -4.17 -0.22
N LEU A 106 -14.30 -4.32 -0.88
CA LEU A 106 -14.14 -5.26 -1.99
C LEU A 106 -13.88 -6.69 -1.53
N LYS A 107 -13.36 -6.87 -0.31
CA LYS A 107 -12.98 -8.19 0.26
C LYS A 107 -12.11 -9.02 -0.69
N THR A 108 -11.28 -8.36 -1.49
CA THR A 108 -10.44 -8.99 -2.51
C THR A 108 -9.01 -9.08 -2.00
N THR A 109 -8.35 -10.22 -2.21
CA THR A 109 -6.93 -10.38 -1.87
C THR A 109 -6.10 -9.30 -2.56
N SER A 110 -5.24 -8.63 -1.79
CA SER A 110 -4.38 -7.57 -2.29
C SER A 110 -2.93 -7.81 -1.87
N ILE A 111 -2.02 -7.64 -2.82
CA ILE A 111 -0.57 -7.60 -2.56
C ILE A 111 -0.14 -6.15 -2.76
N PHE A 112 0.49 -5.58 -1.74
CA PHE A 112 0.89 -4.18 -1.71
C PHE A 112 2.40 -4.09 -1.49
N VAL A 113 3.11 -3.56 -2.48
CA VAL A 113 4.54 -3.28 -2.39
C VAL A 113 4.73 -1.84 -1.95
N THR A 114 5.51 -1.61 -0.91
CA THR A 114 5.84 -0.29 -0.40
C THR A 114 7.17 -0.30 0.35
N HIS A 115 7.86 0.84 0.34
CA HIS A 115 8.99 1.12 1.21
C HIS A 115 8.59 1.97 2.43
N ASP A 116 7.34 2.36 2.55
CA ASP A 116 6.81 3.15 3.65
C ASP A 116 6.21 2.24 4.73
N GLN A 117 6.80 2.29 5.91
CA GLN A 117 6.40 1.47 7.06
C GLN A 117 4.98 1.76 7.54
N GLU A 118 4.54 3.04 7.49
CA GLU A 118 3.19 3.43 7.89
C GLU A 118 2.15 2.84 6.94
N GLU A 119 2.47 2.79 5.64
CA GLU A 119 1.61 2.11 4.66
C GLU A 119 1.50 0.62 4.96
N ALA A 120 2.64 -0.05 5.16
CA ALA A 120 2.66 -1.46 5.48
C ALA A 120 1.84 -1.77 6.74
N MET A 121 2.08 -1.03 7.83
CA MET A 121 1.39 -1.24 9.11
C MET A 121 -0.10 -0.92 9.07
N MET A 122 -0.50 0.11 8.31
CA MET A 122 -1.89 0.55 8.25
C MET A 122 -2.75 -0.27 7.30
N LEU A 123 -2.19 -0.66 6.15
CA LEU A 123 -2.96 -1.27 5.07
C LEU A 123 -3.02 -2.79 5.16
N SER A 124 -1.96 -3.43 5.68
CA SER A 124 -1.80 -4.88 5.59
C SER A 124 -2.42 -5.63 6.77
N ASP A 125 -2.85 -6.85 6.52
CA ASP A 125 -3.16 -7.86 7.54
C ASP A 125 -1.90 -8.67 7.87
N TYR A 126 -1.08 -8.97 6.83
CA TYR A 126 0.22 -9.64 6.93
C TYR A 126 1.28 -8.82 6.23
N ILE A 127 2.49 -8.82 6.78
CA ILE A 127 3.66 -8.12 6.22
C ILE A 127 4.77 -9.12 5.96
N ALA A 128 5.36 -9.04 4.76
CA ALA A 128 6.63 -9.68 4.44
C ALA A 128 7.72 -8.59 4.42
N VAL A 129 8.61 -8.60 5.41
CA VAL A 129 9.78 -7.71 5.41
C VAL A 129 10.87 -8.36 4.58
N MET A 130 11.30 -7.65 3.53
CA MET A 130 12.31 -8.15 2.59
C MET A 130 13.62 -7.38 2.73
N ARG A 131 14.72 -8.10 2.54
CA ARG A 131 16.08 -7.54 2.45
C ARG A 131 16.91 -8.39 1.51
N ASP A 132 17.66 -7.73 0.62
CA ASP A 132 18.58 -8.39 -0.32
C ASP A 132 17.93 -9.52 -1.14
N GLY A 133 16.63 -9.36 -1.49
CA GLY A 133 15.86 -10.33 -2.26
C GLY A 133 15.24 -11.47 -1.44
N GLU A 134 15.48 -11.54 -0.13
CA GLU A 134 14.98 -12.58 0.76
C GLU A 134 13.91 -12.04 1.72
N VAL A 135 12.99 -12.90 2.15
CA VAL A 135 12.01 -12.60 3.19
C VAL A 135 12.67 -12.82 4.55
N VAL A 136 12.95 -11.73 5.26
CA VAL A 136 13.59 -11.76 6.59
C VAL A 136 12.60 -12.13 7.69
N GLN A 137 11.37 -11.64 7.59
CA GLN A 137 10.29 -11.99 8.51
C GLN A 137 8.94 -11.85 7.80
N TYR A 138 8.02 -12.76 8.10
CA TYR A 138 6.64 -12.74 7.62
C TYR A 138 5.69 -13.01 8.77
N GLY A 139 4.62 -12.21 8.87
CA GLY A 139 3.61 -12.40 9.92
C GLY A 139 2.57 -11.27 9.94
N PRO A 140 1.62 -11.33 10.88
CA PRO A 140 0.70 -10.24 11.14
C PRO A 140 1.44 -8.94 11.46
N ALA A 141 0.88 -7.79 11.05
CA ALA A 141 1.50 -6.47 11.27
C ALA A 141 1.87 -6.23 12.75
N GLU A 142 0.98 -6.61 13.67
CA GLU A 142 1.22 -6.48 15.11
C GLU A 142 2.41 -7.32 15.59
N GLU A 143 2.56 -8.54 15.08
CA GLU A 143 3.66 -9.43 15.44
C GLU A 143 5.00 -8.91 14.92
N ILE A 144 5.04 -8.43 13.69
CA ILE A 144 6.23 -7.79 13.08
C ILE A 144 6.71 -6.62 13.94
N TYR A 145 5.79 -5.81 14.44
CA TYR A 145 6.12 -4.66 15.29
C TYR A 145 6.55 -5.06 16.71
N ARG A 146 5.78 -5.95 17.36
CA ARG A 146 6.00 -6.29 18.79
C ARG A 146 7.08 -7.33 19.03
N ARG A 147 7.32 -8.22 18.04
CA ARG A 147 8.23 -9.36 18.15
C ARG A 147 9.14 -9.47 16.92
N PRO A 148 9.96 -8.44 16.64
CA PRO A 148 10.91 -8.53 15.54
C PRO A 148 11.90 -9.67 15.79
N GLN A 149 12.05 -10.58 14.82
CA GLN A 149 12.93 -11.74 14.91
C GLN A 149 14.36 -11.43 14.45
N HIS A 150 14.57 -10.27 13.84
CA HIS A 150 15.86 -9.85 13.33
C HIS A 150 16.10 -8.37 13.65
N SER A 151 17.36 -8.00 13.97
CA SER A 151 17.75 -6.62 14.27
C SER A 151 17.38 -5.64 13.14
N TYR A 152 17.51 -6.09 11.88
CA TYR A 152 17.08 -5.31 10.73
C TYR A 152 15.57 -4.98 10.80
N VAL A 153 14.71 -5.95 11.11
CA VAL A 153 13.26 -5.72 11.24
C VAL A 153 12.96 -4.75 12.38
N ALA A 154 13.63 -4.93 13.54
CA ALA A 154 13.49 -4.06 14.70
C ALA A 154 13.83 -2.61 14.41
N THR A 155 14.87 -2.36 13.60
CA THR A 155 15.30 -1.00 13.24
C THR A 155 14.58 -0.44 12.03
N PHE A 156 14.04 -1.31 11.16
CA PHE A 156 13.33 -0.91 9.96
C PHE A 156 11.87 -0.56 10.27
N ILE A 157 11.20 -1.30 11.14
CA ILE A 157 9.78 -1.10 11.49
C ILE A 157 9.65 -0.24 12.74
N GLY A 158 8.88 0.84 12.64
CA GLY A 158 8.53 1.72 13.75
C GLY A 158 9.05 3.16 13.64
N LYS A 159 8.27 4.09 14.21
CA LYS A 159 8.62 5.50 14.38
C LYS A 159 8.33 5.92 15.83
N PRO A 160 9.33 6.39 16.59
CA PRO A 160 10.77 6.46 16.22
C PRO A 160 11.37 5.08 15.99
N ARG A 161 12.51 5.02 15.27
CA ARG A 161 13.25 3.78 15.07
C ARG A 161 13.74 3.22 16.40
N MET A 162 13.69 1.90 16.56
CA MET A 162 14.22 1.24 17.74
C MET A 162 15.74 1.45 17.84
N GLY A 163 16.20 1.93 18.99
CA GLY A 163 17.62 1.99 19.30
C GLY A 163 18.14 0.59 19.64
N ILE A 164 19.31 0.22 19.11
CA ILE A 164 19.99 -1.04 19.46
C ILE A 164 21.24 -0.71 20.24
N LEU A 165 21.35 -1.34 21.41
CA LEU A 165 22.57 -1.32 22.21
C LEU A 165 23.28 -2.67 22.07
N GLN A 166 24.56 -2.63 21.70
CA GLN A 166 25.41 -3.83 21.67
C GLN A 166 26.18 -3.92 22.96
N GLY A 167 26.16 -5.10 23.60
CA GLY A 167 26.85 -5.31 24.85
C GLY A 167 26.86 -6.77 25.24
N THR A 168 27.40 -7.04 26.44
CA THR A 168 27.51 -8.39 27.01
C THR A 168 26.62 -8.53 28.22
N LEU A 169 25.81 -9.59 28.27
CA LEU A 169 25.11 -10.00 29.48
C LEU A 169 26.03 -10.78 30.39
N ARG A 170 26.18 -10.37 31.66
CA ARG A 170 26.96 -11.05 32.69
C ARG A 170 26.06 -11.39 33.87
N THR A 171 26.12 -12.63 34.32
CA THR A 171 25.50 -13.04 35.59
C THR A 171 26.41 -12.66 36.74
N THR A 172 25.89 -11.92 37.69
CA THR A 172 26.55 -11.56 38.94
C THR A 172 25.76 -12.10 40.11
N GLY A 173 26.36 -12.07 41.34
CA GLY A 173 25.62 -12.46 42.54
C GLY A 173 24.36 -11.62 42.84
N ALA A 174 24.20 -10.45 42.20
CA ALA A 174 23.07 -9.56 42.35
C ALA A 174 22.05 -9.68 41.20
N GLY A 175 22.30 -10.51 40.18
CA GLY A 175 21.42 -10.69 39.00
C GLY A 175 22.15 -10.61 37.67
N ILE A 176 21.39 -10.33 36.61
CA ILE A 176 21.93 -10.18 35.24
C ILE A 176 22.24 -8.72 34.98
N VAL A 177 23.47 -8.44 34.59
CA VAL A 177 23.95 -7.09 34.26
C VAL A 177 24.25 -7.03 32.76
N PHE A 178 23.72 -6.02 32.08
CA PHE A 178 24.10 -5.67 30.72
C PHE A 178 25.25 -4.66 30.77
N ALA A 179 26.36 -4.98 30.15
CA ALA A 179 27.52 -4.10 30.02
C ALA A 179 27.77 -3.74 28.57
N ALA A 180 27.73 -2.46 28.23
CA ALA A 180 28.12 -1.88 26.97
C ALA A 180 29.17 -0.79 27.23
N GLU A 181 29.83 -0.32 26.16
CA GLU A 181 30.86 0.72 26.26
C GLU A 181 30.25 2.00 26.87
N GLY A 182 30.71 2.34 28.10
CA GLY A 182 30.24 3.50 28.86
C GLY A 182 28.85 3.35 29.53
N LEU A 183 28.22 2.17 29.51
CA LEU A 183 26.88 1.94 30.08
C LEU A 183 26.84 0.59 30.82
N GLN A 184 26.32 0.62 32.06
CA GLN A 184 25.92 -0.60 32.80
C GLN A 184 24.47 -0.43 33.24
N LEU A 185 23.62 -1.42 32.92
CA LEU A 185 22.22 -1.50 33.32
C LEU A 185 22.04 -2.78 34.19
N GLN A 186 21.40 -2.62 35.35
CA GLN A 186 21.01 -3.73 36.24
C GLN A 186 19.55 -4.08 36.02
#